data_72e80d1f2b880e580098487fbf2329da
#
_entry.id   72e80d1f2b880e580098487fbf2329da
#
_cell.length_a   1.000
_cell.length_b   1.000
_cell.length_c   1.000
_cell.angle_alpha   90.00
_cell.angle_beta   90.00
_cell.angle_gamma   90.00
#
_symmetry.space_group_name_H-M   'P 1'
#
loop_
_entity.id
_entity.type
_entity.pdbx_description
1 polymer ?
#
loop_
_entity_poly.entity_id
_entity_poly.type
_entity_poly.pdbx_seq_one_letter_code
_entity_poly.pdbx_strand_id
1 'polypeptide(L)'
;MARGSNKADKIAALISAFRTSGNLDRAFDNRAAEALSVNLTDLHCLNIVENRGGVTAGALAAEAGLTTGAVTGVVDRLERAGYARRVPDPADRRRVRIEVTDHFYASADEIWRPVAADWKTELARRFSGDQLDLIAAFLDATNELTRRHLERISPPR
;
A
#
# COMPACT_ATOMS: atom_id res chain seq x y z
N MET A 1 -25.94 -30.26 -18.67
CA MET A 1 -26.58 -28.95 -18.39
C MET A 1 -25.80 -28.29 -17.25
N ALA A 2 -24.96 -27.29 -17.56
CA ALA A 2 -24.26 -26.50 -16.54
C ALA A 2 -25.30 -25.64 -15.80
N ARG A 3 -25.51 -25.91 -14.50
CA ARG A 3 -26.28 -25.04 -13.62
C ARG A 3 -25.68 -23.64 -13.71
N GLY A 4 -26.43 -22.67 -14.26
CA GLY A 4 -26.02 -21.29 -14.28
C GLY A 4 -25.64 -20.86 -12.86
N SER A 5 -24.40 -20.42 -12.66
CA SER A 5 -23.91 -19.94 -11.36
C SER A 5 -24.85 -18.86 -10.85
N ASN A 6 -25.46 -19.10 -9.67
CA ASN A 6 -26.37 -18.14 -9.07
C ASN A 6 -25.57 -16.94 -8.50
N LYS A 7 -26.26 -15.87 -8.10
CA LYS A 7 -25.63 -14.66 -7.57
C LYS A 7 -24.72 -14.95 -6.36
N ALA A 8 -25.12 -15.89 -5.51
CA ALA A 8 -24.35 -16.28 -4.32
C ALA A 8 -23.02 -16.95 -4.69
N ASP A 9 -23.04 -17.85 -5.71
CA ASP A 9 -21.83 -18.52 -6.20
C ASP A 9 -20.84 -17.50 -6.79
N LYS A 10 -21.34 -16.51 -7.53
CA LYS A 10 -20.50 -15.43 -8.10
C LYS A 10 -19.87 -14.57 -7.01
N ILE A 11 -20.63 -14.24 -5.96
CA ILE A 11 -20.10 -13.49 -4.82
C ILE A 11 -19.00 -14.31 -4.11
N ALA A 12 -19.23 -15.60 -3.85
CA ALA A 12 -18.25 -16.45 -3.21
C ALA A 12 -16.96 -16.57 -4.04
N ALA A 13 -17.08 -16.73 -5.36
CA ALA A 13 -15.94 -16.77 -6.26
C ALA A 13 -15.15 -15.45 -6.26
N LEU A 14 -15.86 -14.31 -6.25
CA LEU A 14 -15.25 -12.99 -6.21
C LEU A 14 -14.48 -12.75 -4.89
N ILE A 15 -15.07 -13.14 -3.74
CA ILE A 15 -14.40 -13.07 -2.44
C ILE A 15 -13.13 -13.93 -2.44
N SER A 16 -13.20 -15.15 -3.00
CA SER A 16 -12.03 -16.03 -3.11
C SER A 16 -10.93 -15.43 -3.97
N ALA A 17 -11.28 -14.87 -5.12
CA ALA A 17 -10.34 -14.21 -6.03
C ALA A 17 -9.68 -13.00 -5.35
N PHE A 18 -10.46 -12.17 -4.65
CA PHE A 18 -9.94 -11.02 -3.90
C PHE A 18 -8.94 -11.43 -2.81
N ARG A 19 -9.23 -12.52 -2.07
CA ARG A 19 -8.29 -13.06 -1.07
C ARG A 19 -7.00 -13.58 -1.70
N THR A 20 -7.10 -14.21 -2.87
CA THR A 20 -5.92 -14.68 -3.63
C THR A 20 -5.07 -13.50 -4.07
N SER A 21 -5.68 -12.43 -4.61
CA SER A 21 -4.98 -11.20 -4.97
C SER A 21 -4.21 -10.64 -3.78
N GLY A 22 -4.86 -10.46 -2.62
CA GLY A 22 -4.17 -9.94 -1.44
C GLY A 22 -3.04 -10.84 -0.90
N ASN A 23 -3.06 -12.15 -1.18
CA ASN A 23 -1.93 -13.03 -0.87
C ASN A 23 -0.76 -12.83 -1.85
N LEU A 24 -1.05 -12.64 -3.14
CA LEU A 24 -0.05 -12.34 -4.16
C LEU A 24 0.58 -10.97 -3.95
N ASP A 25 -0.22 -9.97 -3.61
CA ASP A 25 0.26 -8.62 -3.29
C ASP A 25 1.26 -8.66 -2.12
N ARG A 26 0.92 -9.40 -1.05
CA ARG A 26 1.87 -9.60 0.08
C ARG A 26 3.15 -10.32 -0.33
N ALA A 27 3.05 -11.33 -1.21
CA ALA A 27 4.23 -12.04 -1.71
C ALA A 27 5.10 -11.10 -2.57
N PHE A 28 4.49 -10.23 -3.36
CA PHE A 28 5.18 -9.21 -4.12
C PHE A 28 5.88 -8.20 -3.20
N ASP A 29 5.18 -7.68 -2.18
CA ASP A 29 5.76 -6.75 -1.21
C ASP A 29 6.95 -7.34 -0.46
N ASN A 30 6.91 -8.65 -0.12
CA ASN A 30 8.06 -9.34 0.46
C ASN A 30 9.28 -9.30 -0.49
N ARG A 31 9.08 -9.59 -1.78
CA ARG A 31 10.15 -9.55 -2.78
C ARG A 31 10.67 -8.14 -3.03
N ALA A 32 9.77 -7.16 -3.05
CA ALA A 32 10.15 -5.75 -3.19
C ALA A 32 10.97 -5.28 -1.98
N ALA A 33 10.57 -5.64 -0.77
CA ALA A 33 11.32 -5.32 0.44
C ALA A 33 12.73 -5.96 0.43
N GLU A 34 12.84 -7.23 0.02
CA GLU A 34 14.13 -7.91 -0.16
C GLU A 34 15.01 -7.17 -1.18
N ALA A 35 14.45 -6.80 -2.35
CA ALA A 35 15.18 -6.09 -3.41
C ALA A 35 15.68 -4.71 -2.95
N LEU A 36 14.88 -4.00 -2.15
CA LEU A 36 15.25 -2.73 -1.53
C LEU A 36 16.12 -2.88 -0.27
N SER A 37 16.43 -4.10 0.16
CA SER A 37 17.18 -4.38 1.40
C SER A 37 16.54 -3.75 2.65
N VAL A 38 15.21 -3.70 2.70
CA VAL A 38 14.43 -3.25 3.85
C VAL A 38 13.52 -4.38 4.36
N ASN A 39 12.91 -4.22 5.53
CA ASN A 39 11.87 -5.16 5.97
C ASN A 39 10.47 -4.66 5.55
N LEU A 40 9.45 -5.53 5.66
CA LEU A 40 8.07 -5.20 5.29
C LEU A 40 7.49 -3.99 6.04
N THR A 41 7.83 -3.84 7.32
CA THR A 41 7.37 -2.68 8.10
C THR A 41 7.97 -1.39 7.56
N ASP A 42 9.26 -1.42 7.20
CA ASP A 42 9.96 -0.29 6.60
C ASP A 42 9.36 0.06 5.23
N LEU A 43 9.11 -0.95 4.37
CA LEU A 43 8.45 -0.76 3.08
C LEU A 43 7.03 -0.20 3.25
N HIS A 44 6.24 -0.72 4.19
CA HIS A 44 4.91 -0.19 4.48
C HIS A 44 4.95 1.28 4.91
N CYS A 45 5.89 1.65 5.77
CA CYS A 45 6.09 3.05 6.16
C CYS A 45 6.51 3.93 4.98
N LEU A 46 7.39 3.46 4.08
CA LEU A 46 7.75 4.18 2.84
C LEU A 46 6.52 4.44 1.98
N ASN A 47 5.68 3.43 1.76
CA ASN A 47 4.44 3.56 0.98
C ASN A 47 3.48 4.62 1.60
N ILE A 48 3.36 4.67 2.93
CA ILE A 48 2.56 5.70 3.61
C ILE A 48 3.15 7.09 3.36
N VAL A 49 4.47 7.24 3.55
CA VAL A 49 5.16 8.52 3.39
C VAL A 49 5.03 9.02 1.95
N GLU A 50 5.22 8.15 0.96
CA GLU A 50 5.07 8.45 -0.46
C GLU A 50 3.66 8.90 -0.81
N ASN A 51 2.65 8.10 -0.46
CA ASN A 51 1.24 8.38 -0.76
C ASN A 51 0.73 9.68 -0.16
N ARG A 52 1.33 10.13 0.95
CA ARG A 52 0.98 11.39 1.64
C ARG A 52 1.84 12.58 1.19
N GLY A 53 2.84 12.36 0.37
CA GLY A 53 3.80 13.40 0.00
C GLY A 53 4.59 13.94 1.20
N GLY A 54 4.82 13.06 2.20
CA GLY A 54 5.48 13.37 3.46
C GLY A 54 4.51 13.48 4.66
N VAL A 55 4.95 12.99 5.82
CA VAL A 55 4.14 12.91 7.06
C VAL A 55 4.97 13.22 8.30
N THR A 56 4.32 13.60 9.40
CA THR A 56 4.97 13.65 10.72
C THR A 56 5.13 12.25 11.30
N ALA A 57 6.09 12.05 12.22
CA ALA A 57 6.29 10.76 12.88
C ALA A 57 5.03 10.27 13.62
N GLY A 58 4.26 11.17 14.22
CA GLY A 58 3.00 10.83 14.88
C GLY A 58 1.92 10.37 13.90
N ALA A 59 1.79 11.02 12.74
CA ALA A 59 0.86 10.62 11.70
C ALA A 59 1.25 9.25 11.11
N LEU A 60 2.55 9.04 10.86
CA LEU A 60 3.06 7.76 10.39
C LEU A 60 2.80 6.64 11.41
N ALA A 61 3.00 6.91 12.70
CA ALA A 61 2.71 5.95 13.77
C ALA A 61 1.23 5.52 13.77
N ALA A 62 0.33 6.50 13.70
CA ALA A 62 -1.11 6.25 13.69
C ALA A 62 -1.54 5.44 12.46
N GLU A 63 -1.05 5.78 11.27
CA GLU A 63 -1.44 5.12 10.02
C GLU A 63 -0.81 3.73 9.86
N ALA A 64 0.44 3.56 10.30
CA ALA A 64 1.12 2.28 10.28
C ALA A 64 0.72 1.33 11.42
N GLY A 65 -0.07 1.78 12.40
CA GLY A 65 -0.42 1.01 13.59
C GLY A 65 0.79 0.73 14.50
N LEU A 66 1.76 1.63 14.54
CA LEU A 66 3.01 1.50 15.29
C LEU A 66 3.06 2.45 16.49
N THR A 67 3.92 2.15 17.47
CA THR A 67 4.26 3.10 18.51
C THR A 67 5.22 4.18 17.99
N THR A 68 5.23 5.36 18.60
CA THR A 68 6.16 6.45 18.23
C THR A 68 7.62 6.01 18.30
N GLY A 69 7.99 5.18 19.32
CA GLY A 69 9.34 4.64 19.43
C GLY A 69 9.70 3.69 18.28
N ALA A 70 8.74 2.84 17.85
CA ALA A 70 8.95 1.95 16.70
C ALA A 70 9.15 2.75 15.40
N VAL A 71 8.36 3.82 15.20
CA VAL A 71 8.51 4.71 14.03
C VAL A 71 9.88 5.38 14.01
N THR A 72 10.39 5.83 15.15
CA THR A 72 11.75 6.39 15.22
C THR A 72 12.78 5.40 14.67
N GLY A 73 12.74 4.15 15.13
CA GLY A 73 13.63 3.10 14.64
C GLY A 73 13.46 2.76 13.16
N VAL A 74 12.23 2.78 12.64
CA VAL A 74 11.94 2.63 11.21
C VAL A 74 12.60 3.77 10.42
N VAL A 75 12.32 5.01 10.79
CA VAL A 75 12.83 6.19 10.07
C VAL A 75 14.36 6.23 10.11
N ASP A 76 14.99 5.88 11.23
CA ASP A 76 16.45 5.83 11.34
C ASP A 76 17.06 4.77 10.40
N ARG A 77 16.39 3.63 10.19
CA ARG A 77 16.83 2.63 9.20
C ARG A 77 16.67 3.13 7.78
N LEU A 78 15.53 3.75 7.48
CA LEU A 78 15.23 4.31 6.16
C LEU A 78 16.15 5.46 5.79
N GLU A 79 16.53 6.31 6.74
CA GLU A 79 17.55 7.36 6.52
C GLU A 79 18.93 6.75 6.25
N ARG A 80 19.33 5.70 6.98
CA ARG A 80 20.58 4.99 6.72
C ARG A 80 20.61 4.28 5.36
N ALA A 81 19.45 3.80 4.90
CA ALA A 81 19.29 3.24 3.55
C ALA A 81 19.23 4.33 2.46
N GLY A 82 19.12 5.60 2.84
CA GLY A 82 18.98 6.72 1.92
C GLY A 82 17.59 6.86 1.30
N TYR A 83 16.58 6.16 1.80
CA TYR A 83 15.22 6.15 1.24
C TYR A 83 14.28 7.19 1.84
N ALA A 84 14.55 7.64 3.05
CA ALA A 84 13.80 8.71 3.69
C ALA A 84 14.73 9.79 4.24
N ARG A 85 14.15 10.95 4.54
CA ARG A 85 14.83 12.06 5.21
C ARG A 85 13.87 12.79 6.12
N ARG A 86 14.41 13.36 7.18
CA ARG A 86 13.69 14.30 8.06
C ARG A 86 13.90 15.72 7.56
N VAL A 87 12.80 16.44 7.35
CA VAL A 87 12.83 17.84 6.90
C VAL A 87 11.95 18.72 7.80
N PRO A 88 12.22 20.03 7.94
CA PRO A 88 11.29 20.96 8.58
C PRO A 88 9.94 20.96 7.85
N ASP A 89 8.84 20.96 8.58
CA ASP A 89 7.51 21.08 7.97
C ASP A 89 7.34 22.48 7.34
N PRO A 90 6.92 22.57 6.07
CA PRO A 90 6.75 23.86 5.41
C PRO A 90 5.69 24.74 6.07
N ALA A 91 4.68 24.16 6.72
CA ALA A 91 3.61 24.89 7.41
C ALA A 91 4.01 25.31 8.83
N ASP A 92 4.87 24.54 9.51
CA ASP A 92 5.38 24.86 10.85
C ASP A 92 6.80 24.31 11.01
N ARG A 93 7.80 25.15 10.87
CA ARG A 93 9.23 24.80 10.95
C ARG A 93 9.67 24.21 12.31
N ARG A 94 8.82 24.30 13.33
CA ARG A 94 9.06 23.62 14.63
C ARG A 94 8.74 22.12 14.57
N ARG A 95 8.02 21.69 13.53
CA ARG A 95 7.66 20.29 13.30
C ARG A 95 8.59 19.68 12.28
N VAL A 96 8.80 18.39 12.42
CA VAL A 96 9.60 17.59 11.48
C VAL A 96 8.67 16.69 10.69
N ARG A 97 8.85 16.68 9.37
CA ARG A 97 8.24 15.73 8.44
C ARG A 97 9.26 14.70 8.00
N ILE A 98 8.74 13.55 7.64
CA ILE A 98 9.48 12.48 6.98
C ILE A 98 9.04 12.51 5.52
N GLU A 99 10.00 12.55 4.61
CA GLU A 99 9.78 12.51 3.16
C GLU A 99 10.60 11.38 2.56
N VAL A 100 10.12 10.81 1.46
CA VAL A 100 10.92 9.90 0.63
C VAL A 100 11.94 10.70 -0.18
N THR A 101 13.03 10.05 -0.58
CA THR A 101 14.11 10.66 -1.35
C THR A 101 14.01 10.30 -2.84
N ASP A 102 14.73 11.03 -3.69
CA ASP A 102 14.87 10.69 -5.11
C ASP A 102 15.54 9.32 -5.30
N HIS A 103 16.40 8.92 -4.37
CA HIS A 103 17.00 7.57 -4.37
C HIS A 103 15.96 6.48 -4.19
N PHE A 104 14.99 6.67 -3.27
CA PHE A 104 13.87 5.76 -3.13
C PHE A 104 13.06 5.67 -4.42
N TYR A 105 12.68 6.83 -5.01
CA TYR A 105 11.91 6.84 -6.25
C TYR A 105 12.63 6.11 -7.38
N ALA A 106 13.93 6.30 -7.55
CA ALA A 106 14.71 5.60 -8.56
C ALA A 106 14.71 4.08 -8.34
N SER A 107 14.94 3.64 -7.09
CA SER A 107 14.95 2.21 -6.74
C SER A 107 13.56 1.57 -6.84
N ALA A 108 12.52 2.30 -6.43
CA ALA A 108 11.13 1.87 -6.53
C ALA A 108 10.71 1.72 -8.01
N ASP A 109 11.08 2.69 -8.85
CA ASP A 109 10.72 2.68 -10.27
C ASP A 109 11.24 1.42 -11.01
N GLU A 110 12.41 0.92 -10.65
CA GLU A 110 12.95 -0.32 -11.22
C GLU A 110 12.05 -1.54 -10.93
N ILE A 111 11.37 -1.55 -9.78
CA ILE A 111 10.52 -2.67 -9.35
C ILE A 111 9.09 -2.49 -9.87
N TRP A 112 8.50 -1.30 -9.66
CA TRP A 112 7.06 -1.10 -9.90
C TRP A 112 6.72 -0.64 -11.31
N ARG A 113 7.61 0.05 -12.02
CA ARG A 113 7.34 0.52 -13.39
C ARG A 113 7.03 -0.62 -14.36
N PRO A 114 7.77 -1.74 -14.39
CA PRO A 114 7.43 -2.87 -15.27
C PRO A 114 6.04 -3.42 -14.97
N VAL A 115 5.71 -3.59 -13.67
CA VAL A 115 4.40 -4.08 -13.21
C VAL A 115 3.28 -3.15 -13.65
N ALA A 116 3.45 -1.85 -13.46
CA ALA A 116 2.47 -0.85 -13.86
C ALA A 116 2.26 -0.81 -15.39
N ALA A 117 3.33 -0.98 -16.17
CA ALA A 117 3.26 -1.05 -17.63
C ALA A 117 2.49 -2.29 -18.10
N ASP A 118 2.75 -3.45 -17.51
CA ASP A 118 2.05 -4.69 -17.81
C ASP A 118 0.57 -4.60 -17.42
N TRP A 119 0.27 -4.07 -16.24
CA TRP A 119 -1.11 -3.83 -15.79
C TRP A 119 -1.85 -2.91 -16.75
N LYS A 120 -1.26 -1.77 -17.12
CA LYS A 120 -1.86 -0.83 -18.06
C LYS A 120 -2.20 -1.51 -19.38
N THR A 121 -1.28 -2.28 -19.94
CA THR A 121 -1.44 -2.98 -21.22
C THR A 121 -2.54 -4.04 -21.11
N GLU A 122 -2.51 -4.85 -20.06
CA GLU A 122 -3.41 -5.98 -19.91
C GLU A 122 -4.84 -5.55 -19.57
N LEU A 123 -5.00 -4.54 -18.70
CA LEU A 123 -6.31 -3.99 -18.38
C LEU A 123 -6.95 -3.32 -19.60
N ALA A 124 -6.18 -2.52 -20.37
CA ALA A 124 -6.69 -1.90 -21.59
C ALA A 124 -7.11 -2.94 -22.65
N ARG A 125 -6.41 -4.06 -22.73
CA ARG A 125 -6.73 -5.14 -23.67
C ARG A 125 -7.97 -5.94 -23.27
N ARG A 126 -8.19 -6.15 -21.96
CA ARG A 126 -9.23 -7.08 -21.45
C ARG A 126 -10.56 -6.42 -21.15
N PHE A 127 -10.56 -5.14 -20.78
CA PHE A 127 -11.72 -4.47 -20.23
C PHE A 127 -12.09 -3.21 -21.00
N SER A 128 -13.40 -2.97 -21.18
CA SER A 128 -13.92 -1.68 -21.68
C SER A 128 -13.85 -0.63 -20.56
N GLY A 129 -14.05 0.66 -20.92
CA GLY A 129 -14.13 1.76 -19.94
C GLY A 129 -15.17 1.49 -18.84
N ASP A 130 -16.39 1.15 -19.20
CA ASP A 130 -17.47 0.85 -18.25
C ASP A 130 -17.13 -0.32 -17.32
N GLN A 131 -16.40 -1.32 -17.84
CA GLN A 131 -15.92 -2.45 -17.01
C GLN A 131 -14.83 -2.01 -16.05
N LEU A 132 -13.93 -1.13 -16.45
CA LEU A 132 -12.92 -0.55 -15.58
C LEU A 132 -13.56 0.29 -14.46
N ASP A 133 -14.59 1.08 -14.79
CA ASP A 133 -15.34 1.86 -13.80
C ASP A 133 -16.03 0.94 -12.77
N LEU A 134 -16.63 -0.17 -13.24
CA LEU A 134 -17.23 -1.16 -12.34
C LEU A 134 -16.19 -1.85 -11.43
N ILE A 135 -15.01 -2.17 -11.96
CA ILE A 135 -13.90 -2.74 -11.20
C ILE A 135 -13.40 -1.75 -10.15
N ALA A 136 -13.24 -0.48 -10.50
CA ALA A 136 -12.87 0.57 -9.57
C ALA A 136 -13.90 0.71 -8.44
N ALA A 137 -15.19 0.78 -8.76
CA ALA A 137 -16.26 0.84 -7.77
C ALA A 137 -16.30 -0.39 -6.85
N PHE A 138 -15.98 -1.58 -7.35
CA PHE A 138 -15.83 -2.78 -6.54
C PHE A 138 -14.67 -2.65 -5.54
N LEU A 139 -13.50 -2.18 -5.99
CA LEU A 139 -12.35 -1.97 -5.12
C LEU A 139 -12.63 -0.92 -4.05
N ASP A 140 -13.28 0.18 -4.38
CA ASP A 140 -13.68 1.22 -3.43
C ASP A 140 -14.62 0.66 -2.35
N ALA A 141 -15.64 -0.12 -2.75
CA ALA A 141 -16.56 -0.74 -1.82
C ALA A 141 -15.87 -1.74 -0.87
N THR A 142 -14.93 -2.54 -1.39
CA THR A 142 -14.18 -3.50 -0.57
C THR A 142 -13.20 -2.81 0.37
N ASN A 143 -12.55 -1.74 -0.06
CA ASN A 143 -11.67 -0.91 0.76
C ASN A 143 -12.44 -0.27 1.92
N GLU A 144 -13.61 0.30 1.63
CA GLU A 144 -14.50 0.89 2.65
C GLU A 144 -14.94 -0.15 3.69
N LEU A 145 -15.35 -1.34 3.23
CA LEU A 145 -15.71 -2.44 4.12
C LEU A 145 -14.53 -2.84 5.02
N THR A 146 -13.35 -2.96 4.45
CA THR A 146 -12.13 -3.36 5.16
C THR A 146 -11.75 -2.33 6.23
N ARG A 147 -11.79 -1.01 5.92
CA ARG A 147 -11.53 0.05 6.90
C ARG A 147 -12.47 -0.04 8.10
N ARG A 148 -13.80 -0.20 7.86
CA ARG A 148 -14.79 -0.35 8.93
C ARG A 148 -14.53 -1.58 9.81
N HIS A 149 -14.05 -2.67 9.23
CA HIS A 149 -13.70 -3.86 10.01
C HIS A 149 -12.41 -3.69 10.80
N LEU A 150 -11.40 -3.02 10.26
CA LEU A 150 -10.16 -2.70 10.97
C LEU A 150 -10.42 -1.89 12.24
N GLU A 151 -11.34 -0.91 12.19
CA GLU A 151 -11.75 -0.13 13.37
C GLU A 151 -12.38 -0.99 14.48
N ARG A 152 -13.02 -2.11 14.11
CA ARG A 152 -13.66 -3.04 15.07
C ARG A 152 -12.69 -4.07 15.65
N ILE A 153 -11.61 -4.39 14.94
CA ILE A 153 -10.56 -5.32 15.35
C ILE A 153 -9.45 -4.52 16.02
N SER A 154 -9.79 -3.59 16.92
CA SER A 154 -8.77 -2.87 17.70
C SER A 154 -7.93 -3.88 18.48
N PRO A 155 -6.57 -3.75 18.50
CA PRO A 155 -5.75 -4.63 19.30
C PRO A 155 -6.13 -4.49 20.78
N PRO A 156 -6.07 -5.56 21.59
CA PRO A 156 -6.29 -5.48 23.03
C PRO A 156 -5.31 -4.46 23.63
N ARG A 157 -5.85 -3.58 24.49
CA ARG A 157 -5.07 -2.58 25.23
C ARG A 157 -4.08 -3.24 26.18
#